data_711f8ed0cab3b90cef67c2c4765ee5cb
#
_entry.id   711f8ed0cab3b90cef67c2c4765ee5cb
#
_cell.length_a   1.000
_cell.length_b   1.000
_cell.length_c   1.000
_cell.angle_alpha   90.00
_cell.angle_beta   90.00
_cell.angle_gamma   90.00
#
_symmetry.space_group_name_H-M   'P 1'
#
loop_
_entity.id
_entity.type
_entity.pdbx_description
1 polymer ?
#
loop_
_entity_poly.entity_id
_entity_poly.type
_entity_poly.pdbx_seq_one_letter_code
_entity_poly.pdbx_strand_id
1 'polypeptide(L)'
;MIYLDNAATTLHKPPQVARAVVQAMDTMGNAARGAHGGALEASRTVYGTREKLARLFACQRADHIVFTANSTEALNIAINGILHEGDHAISTDCEHNSVLRPLYRLEEERGVGLDFVVADRQGRVDYGDFERLIRSNTKAIVCTHCSNLTGNVLDIARIGEIAHRHGALLIVDASQTAGTIPIDMEKMGVDVLCFTGHKGLMGPQGTGGLCIRPGVEIAPWKVGGSGVHSYDRHQPMEYPTRLEAGTLNSHGIAGLSAALDVILERGVEDIQQMEHGLMRKFYEGVKDIDGVTVYGDFAAPVRGAIVTLNIRDYDSSAVSDALSENYGIATRPGAHCAPRMHRALGTTEQGAVRFSFSCYNTEQEVEEAIRAVREIAAE
;
A
#
# COMPACT_ATOMS: atom_id res chain seq x y z
N MET A 1 8.29 -3.26 -24.64
CA MET A 1 8.75 -3.31 -23.25
C MET A 1 7.70 -4.04 -22.44
N ILE A 2 8.09 -5.12 -21.80
CA ILE A 2 7.26 -5.87 -20.86
C ILE A 2 7.44 -5.25 -19.47
N TYR A 3 6.37 -4.75 -18.87
CA TYR A 3 6.45 -4.06 -17.59
C TYR A 3 5.96 -4.93 -16.45
N LEU A 4 6.89 -5.38 -15.62
CA LEU A 4 6.66 -6.26 -14.45
C LEU A 4 7.13 -5.62 -13.13
N ASP A 5 7.05 -4.28 -13.01
CA ASP A 5 7.32 -3.53 -11.77
C ASP A 5 6.07 -2.80 -11.23
N ASN A 6 4.90 -3.42 -11.37
CA ASN A 6 3.62 -2.82 -10.95
C ASN A 6 3.51 -2.59 -9.43
N ALA A 7 4.23 -3.34 -8.60
CA ALA A 7 4.28 -3.14 -7.16
C ALA A 7 5.03 -1.84 -6.76
N ALA A 8 5.85 -1.25 -7.65
CA ALA A 8 6.40 0.08 -7.45
C ALA A 8 5.38 1.16 -7.86
N THR A 9 4.81 1.04 -9.06
CA THR A 9 3.72 1.86 -9.59
C THR A 9 3.10 1.14 -10.79
N THR A 10 1.80 1.17 -10.98
CA THR A 10 1.21 0.70 -12.25
C THR A 10 1.60 1.64 -13.39
N LEU A 11 2.13 1.09 -14.49
CA LEU A 11 2.45 1.88 -15.68
C LEU A 11 1.18 2.15 -16.50
N HIS A 12 0.44 1.10 -16.81
CA HIS A 12 -0.79 1.19 -17.59
C HIS A 12 -1.96 1.57 -16.67
N LYS A 13 -2.64 2.64 -17.06
CA LYS A 13 -3.82 3.16 -16.35
C LYS A 13 -5.02 3.17 -17.29
N PRO A 14 -6.24 3.04 -16.75
CA PRO A 14 -7.44 3.22 -17.58
C PRO A 14 -7.39 4.57 -18.32
N PRO A 15 -7.70 4.66 -19.59
CA PRO A 15 -7.61 5.91 -20.35
C PRO A 15 -8.53 7.02 -19.81
N GLN A 16 -9.57 6.66 -19.04
CA GLN A 16 -10.43 7.58 -18.32
C GLN A 16 -9.66 8.42 -17.28
N VAL A 17 -8.59 7.88 -16.70
CA VAL A 17 -7.77 8.56 -15.67
C VAL A 17 -7.12 9.81 -16.24
N ALA A 18 -6.42 9.68 -17.36
CA ALA A 18 -5.76 10.84 -17.99
C ALA A 18 -6.80 11.89 -18.45
N ARG A 19 -7.91 11.46 -19.05
CA ARG A 19 -8.98 12.36 -19.46
C ARG A 19 -9.57 13.14 -18.28
N ALA A 20 -9.83 12.47 -17.16
CA ALA A 20 -10.37 13.11 -15.96
C ALA A 20 -9.40 14.15 -15.38
N VAL A 21 -8.10 13.87 -15.38
CA VAL A 21 -7.08 14.83 -14.90
C VAL A 21 -7.07 16.09 -15.79
N VAL A 22 -7.02 15.92 -17.12
CA VAL A 22 -7.02 17.06 -18.07
C VAL A 22 -8.31 17.87 -17.92
N GLN A 23 -9.48 17.22 -17.91
CA GLN A 23 -10.75 17.91 -17.72
C GLN A 23 -10.77 18.70 -16.38
N ALA A 24 -10.29 18.10 -15.30
CA ALA A 24 -10.24 18.76 -14.01
C ALA A 24 -9.33 20.00 -14.02
N MET A 25 -8.20 19.97 -14.74
CA MET A 25 -7.32 21.13 -14.91
C MET A 25 -8.02 22.29 -15.66
N ASP A 26 -8.92 21.96 -16.58
CA ASP A 26 -9.63 22.98 -17.38
C ASP A 26 -10.86 23.55 -16.66
N THR A 27 -11.51 22.81 -15.78
CA THR A 27 -12.82 23.17 -15.24
C THR A 27 -12.87 23.38 -13.72
N MET A 28 -11.97 22.76 -12.96
CA MET A 28 -12.05 22.76 -11.50
C MET A 28 -11.30 23.93 -10.86
N GLY A 29 -11.97 24.59 -9.92
CA GLY A 29 -11.36 25.55 -8.99
C GLY A 29 -10.92 24.89 -7.69
N ASN A 30 -10.69 25.72 -6.64
CA ASN A 30 -10.35 25.21 -5.31
C ASN A 30 -11.60 24.62 -4.62
N ALA A 31 -11.55 23.35 -4.28
CA ALA A 31 -12.66 22.59 -3.68
C ALA A 31 -13.13 23.14 -2.31
N ALA A 32 -12.27 23.85 -1.57
CA ALA A 32 -12.59 24.24 -0.18
C ALA A 32 -13.16 25.65 -0.01
N ARG A 33 -13.14 26.52 -1.05
CA ARG A 33 -13.21 27.97 -0.79
C ARG A 33 -14.08 28.80 -1.74
N GLY A 34 -14.78 28.20 -2.69
CA GLY A 34 -15.55 28.97 -3.68
C GLY A 34 -17.00 28.57 -3.78
N ALA A 35 -17.88 29.55 -4.01
CA ALA A 35 -19.29 29.31 -4.32
C ALA A 35 -19.58 29.31 -5.82
N HIS A 36 -18.55 29.47 -6.68
CA HIS A 36 -18.68 29.44 -8.12
C HIS A 36 -18.64 28.01 -8.70
N GLY A 37 -19.12 27.82 -9.93
CA GLY A 37 -19.30 26.50 -10.55
C GLY A 37 -18.07 25.59 -10.47
N GLY A 38 -16.87 26.09 -10.80
CA GLY A 38 -15.64 25.29 -10.74
C GLY A 38 -15.25 24.83 -9.34
N ALA A 39 -15.51 25.63 -8.29
CA ALA A 39 -15.26 25.23 -6.91
C ALA A 39 -16.26 24.19 -6.42
N LEU A 40 -17.53 24.31 -6.83
CA LEU A 40 -18.57 23.32 -6.51
C LEU A 40 -18.32 22.00 -7.22
N GLU A 41 -17.87 22.03 -8.47
CA GLU A 41 -17.47 20.82 -9.23
C GLU A 41 -16.31 20.09 -8.54
N ALA A 42 -15.25 20.84 -8.17
CA ALA A 42 -14.13 20.28 -7.44
C ALA A 42 -14.56 19.65 -6.09
N SER A 43 -15.43 20.34 -5.33
CA SER A 43 -15.94 19.83 -4.05
C SER A 43 -16.75 18.54 -4.23
N ARG A 44 -17.62 18.49 -5.25
CA ARG A 44 -18.41 17.29 -5.57
C ARG A 44 -17.54 16.12 -5.99
N THR A 45 -16.52 16.38 -6.83
CA THR A 45 -15.58 15.33 -7.28
C THR A 45 -14.77 14.78 -6.11
N VAL A 46 -14.23 15.66 -5.25
CA VAL A 46 -13.47 15.24 -4.07
C VAL A 46 -14.36 14.42 -3.11
N TYR A 47 -15.59 14.89 -2.84
CA TYR A 47 -16.50 14.16 -1.94
C TYR A 47 -16.99 12.84 -2.55
N GLY A 48 -17.38 12.83 -3.81
CA GLY A 48 -17.77 11.60 -4.52
C GLY A 48 -16.64 10.56 -4.59
N THR A 49 -15.38 11.01 -4.64
CA THR A 49 -14.23 10.10 -4.56
C THR A 49 -14.12 9.47 -3.18
N ARG A 50 -14.42 10.22 -2.09
CA ARG A 50 -14.50 9.65 -0.73
C ARG A 50 -15.60 8.59 -0.65
N GLU A 51 -16.78 8.84 -1.24
CA GLU A 51 -17.89 7.86 -1.27
C GLU A 51 -17.49 6.56 -2.00
N LYS A 52 -16.77 6.67 -3.13
CA LYS A 52 -16.24 5.50 -3.87
C LYS A 52 -15.23 4.70 -3.03
N LEU A 53 -14.30 5.38 -2.36
CA LEU A 53 -13.33 4.74 -1.46
C LEU A 53 -14.02 4.12 -0.24
N ALA A 54 -15.03 4.79 0.34
CA ALA A 54 -15.82 4.25 1.43
C ALA A 54 -16.52 2.95 1.04
N ARG A 55 -17.10 2.91 -0.17
CA ARG A 55 -17.69 1.69 -0.74
C ARG A 55 -16.65 0.60 -0.96
N LEU A 56 -15.48 0.95 -1.52
CA LEU A 56 -14.42 0.00 -1.87
C LEU A 56 -13.84 -0.70 -0.64
N PHE A 57 -13.68 0.02 0.46
CA PHE A 57 -13.05 -0.47 1.68
C PHE A 57 -14.04 -0.81 2.82
N ALA A 58 -15.35 -0.75 2.54
CA ALA A 58 -16.40 -0.86 3.56
C ALA A 58 -16.19 0.09 4.76
N CYS A 59 -15.77 1.34 4.47
CA CYS A 59 -15.64 2.39 5.47
C CYS A 59 -17.02 3.00 5.76
N GLN A 60 -17.41 3.08 7.03
CA GLN A 60 -18.76 3.50 7.43
C GLN A 60 -19.09 4.96 7.06
N ARG A 61 -18.06 5.83 6.94
CA ARG A 61 -18.23 7.26 6.73
C ARG A 61 -17.29 7.81 5.68
N ALA A 62 -17.82 8.42 4.63
CA ALA A 62 -17.03 9.04 3.56
C ALA A 62 -16.21 10.25 4.07
N ASP A 63 -16.73 11.03 5.04
CA ASP A 63 -16.02 12.14 5.65
C ASP A 63 -14.87 11.71 6.60
N HIS A 64 -14.75 10.42 6.91
CA HIS A 64 -13.60 9.84 7.60
C HIS A 64 -12.49 9.34 6.66
N ILE A 65 -12.61 9.62 5.37
CA ILE A 65 -11.54 9.40 4.40
C ILE A 65 -10.77 10.70 4.23
N VAL A 66 -9.47 10.65 4.45
CA VAL A 66 -8.54 11.79 4.39
C VAL A 66 -7.60 11.59 3.21
N PHE A 67 -7.51 12.57 2.32
CA PHE A 67 -6.57 12.52 1.20
C PHE A 67 -5.17 12.97 1.59
N THR A 68 -4.19 12.28 1.03
CA THR A 68 -2.76 12.57 1.17
C THR A 68 -2.07 12.44 -0.20
N ALA A 69 -0.81 12.85 -0.29
CA ALA A 69 -0.04 12.67 -1.50
C ALA A 69 0.30 11.20 -1.81
N ASN A 70 0.35 10.34 -0.79
CA ASN A 70 0.69 8.91 -0.90
C ASN A 70 0.47 8.22 0.45
N SER A 71 0.63 6.88 0.47
CA SER A 71 0.53 6.10 1.71
C SER A 71 1.60 6.45 2.76
N THR A 72 2.78 6.90 2.35
CA THR A 72 3.82 7.31 3.31
C THR A 72 3.36 8.49 4.15
N GLU A 73 2.73 9.50 3.54
CA GLU A 73 2.13 10.62 4.27
C GLU A 73 0.97 10.15 5.16
N ALA A 74 0.10 9.27 4.64
CA ALA A 74 -1.01 8.68 5.40
C ALA A 74 -0.51 7.94 6.66
N LEU A 75 0.51 7.10 6.52
CA LEU A 75 1.14 6.36 7.62
C LEU A 75 1.81 7.29 8.63
N ASN A 76 2.49 8.35 8.17
CA ASN A 76 3.04 9.36 9.08
C ASN A 76 1.95 10.06 9.89
N ILE A 77 0.83 10.43 9.26
CA ILE A 77 -0.33 11.04 9.94
C ILE A 77 -0.89 10.08 10.99
N ALA A 78 -1.15 8.82 10.62
CA ALA A 78 -1.72 7.83 11.52
C ALA A 78 -0.77 7.51 12.70
N ILE A 79 0.49 7.18 12.42
CA ILE A 79 1.46 6.75 13.41
C ILE A 79 1.79 7.89 14.38
N ASN A 80 2.11 9.09 13.87
CA ASN A 80 2.46 10.23 14.74
C ASN A 80 1.25 10.84 15.46
N GLY A 81 0.04 10.68 14.91
CA GLY A 81 -1.17 11.23 15.53
C GLY A 81 -1.83 10.31 16.54
N ILE A 82 -1.43 9.02 16.59
CA ILE A 82 -1.98 8.01 17.51
C ILE A 82 -0.98 7.67 18.62
N LEU A 83 0.33 7.56 18.31
CA LEU A 83 1.35 7.15 19.26
C LEU A 83 1.97 8.36 19.97
N HIS A 84 2.00 8.31 21.30
CA HIS A 84 2.54 9.34 22.17
C HIS A 84 3.65 8.80 23.04
N GLU A 85 4.32 9.68 23.80
CA GLU A 85 5.37 9.33 24.77
C GLU A 85 4.87 8.26 25.75
N GLY A 86 5.65 7.19 25.91
CA GLY A 86 5.35 6.08 26.81
C GLY A 86 4.37 5.04 26.25
N ASP A 87 3.81 5.24 25.05
CA ASP A 87 3.03 4.21 24.37
C ASP A 87 3.94 3.08 23.87
N HIS A 88 3.32 1.95 23.56
CA HIS A 88 3.96 0.81 22.91
C HIS A 88 3.24 0.48 21.61
N ALA A 89 4.00 0.10 20.58
CA ALA A 89 3.46 -0.38 19.31
C ALA A 89 4.10 -1.72 18.91
N ILE A 90 3.30 -2.58 18.30
CA ILE A 90 3.76 -3.83 17.68
C ILE A 90 3.72 -3.66 16.17
N SER A 91 4.78 -4.11 15.49
CA SER A 91 4.84 -4.13 14.03
C SER A 91 5.38 -5.47 13.54
N THR A 92 5.78 -5.60 12.26
CA THR A 92 6.24 -6.88 11.71
C THR A 92 7.52 -6.76 10.88
N ASP A 93 8.14 -7.89 10.58
CA ASP A 93 9.24 -7.95 9.61
C ASP A 93 8.79 -7.75 8.15
N CYS A 94 7.46 -7.77 7.90
CA CYS A 94 6.90 -7.63 6.56
C CYS A 94 6.85 -6.17 6.07
N GLU A 95 7.21 -5.20 6.92
CA GLU A 95 6.94 -3.79 6.72
C GLU A 95 7.83 -3.12 5.68
N HIS A 96 7.22 -2.18 4.96
CA HIS A 96 7.94 -1.19 4.17
C HIS A 96 8.53 -0.08 5.07
N ASN A 97 9.59 0.59 4.61
CA ASN A 97 10.20 1.73 5.31
C ASN A 97 9.22 2.87 5.63
N SER A 98 8.08 2.95 4.93
CA SER A 98 7.02 3.93 5.22
C SER A 98 6.34 3.70 6.58
N VAL A 99 6.40 2.47 7.11
CA VAL A 99 5.98 2.10 8.47
C VAL A 99 7.18 2.14 9.42
N LEU A 100 8.29 1.51 9.04
CA LEU A 100 9.45 1.35 9.93
C LEU A 100 10.07 2.69 10.36
N ARG A 101 10.29 3.60 9.42
CA ARG A 101 10.97 4.87 9.72
C ARG A 101 10.18 5.80 10.63
N PRO A 102 8.87 6.01 10.46
CA PRO A 102 8.08 6.74 11.45
C PRO A 102 8.08 6.09 12.84
N LEU A 103 8.02 4.76 12.92
CA LEU A 103 8.08 4.04 14.21
C LEU A 103 9.44 4.22 14.89
N TYR A 104 10.56 3.98 14.19
CA TYR A 104 11.91 4.20 14.73
C TYR A 104 12.12 5.64 15.18
N ARG A 105 11.62 6.60 14.41
CA ARG A 105 11.68 8.01 14.79
C ARG A 105 10.94 8.26 16.12
N LEU A 106 9.75 7.69 16.33
CA LEU A 106 9.02 7.85 17.59
C LEU A 106 9.71 7.13 18.76
N GLU A 107 10.35 5.99 18.52
CA GLU A 107 11.18 5.32 19.50
C GLU A 107 12.32 6.23 19.97
N GLU A 108 13.06 6.83 19.02
CA GLU A 108 14.22 7.70 19.31
C GLU A 108 13.80 9.05 19.92
N GLU A 109 12.76 9.70 19.38
CA GLU A 109 12.40 11.07 19.76
C GLU A 109 11.42 11.15 20.93
N ARG A 110 10.58 10.11 21.14
CA ARG A 110 9.48 10.13 22.13
C ARG A 110 9.45 8.92 23.07
N GLY A 111 10.43 8.02 22.99
CA GLY A 111 10.47 6.85 23.85
C GLY A 111 9.29 5.89 23.66
N VAL A 112 8.70 5.82 22.48
CA VAL A 112 7.68 4.82 22.16
C VAL A 112 8.34 3.45 22.15
N GLY A 113 7.79 2.50 22.91
CA GLY A 113 8.28 1.12 22.91
C GLY A 113 7.90 0.42 21.60
N LEU A 114 8.83 -0.34 21.00
CA LEU A 114 8.58 -1.09 19.76
C LEU A 114 8.93 -2.56 19.94
N ASP A 115 8.02 -3.41 19.50
CA ASP A 115 8.29 -4.83 19.27
C ASP A 115 7.89 -5.23 17.85
N PHE A 116 8.56 -6.28 17.34
CA PHE A 116 8.33 -6.76 15.97
C PHE A 116 8.04 -8.27 15.96
N VAL A 117 6.94 -8.64 15.32
CA VAL A 117 6.67 -10.04 14.98
C VAL A 117 7.64 -10.47 13.88
N VAL A 118 8.44 -11.49 14.19
CA VAL A 118 9.51 -11.96 13.32
C VAL A 118 8.95 -12.85 12.21
N ALA A 119 9.45 -12.69 11.01
CA ALA A 119 9.14 -13.56 9.88
C ALA A 119 10.16 -14.69 9.74
N ASP A 120 9.68 -15.86 9.28
CA ASP A 120 10.54 -16.97 8.91
C ASP A 120 11.20 -16.76 7.50
N ARG A 121 11.99 -17.74 7.06
CA ARG A 121 12.65 -17.70 5.74
C ARG A 121 11.70 -17.77 4.53
N GLN A 122 10.42 -18.01 4.75
CA GLN A 122 9.37 -17.92 3.74
C GLN A 122 8.54 -16.63 3.86
N GLY A 123 8.93 -15.74 4.79
CA GLY A 123 8.23 -14.49 5.07
C GLY A 123 6.89 -14.70 5.80
N ARG A 124 6.70 -15.84 6.49
CA ARG A 124 5.51 -16.11 7.30
C ARG A 124 5.72 -15.64 8.72
N VAL A 125 4.64 -15.17 9.36
CA VAL A 125 4.62 -14.74 10.76
C VAL A 125 3.81 -15.72 11.62
N ASP A 126 4.20 -15.89 12.88
CA ASP A 126 3.35 -16.56 13.87
C ASP A 126 2.40 -15.55 14.51
N TYR A 127 1.10 -15.71 14.27
CA TYR A 127 0.10 -14.82 14.86
C TYR A 127 0.03 -14.89 16.40
N GLY A 128 0.50 -15.98 17.01
CA GLY A 128 0.66 -16.06 18.46
C GLY A 128 1.69 -15.08 19.03
N ASP A 129 2.64 -14.61 18.20
CA ASP A 129 3.62 -13.60 18.62
C ASP A 129 2.97 -12.24 18.86
N PHE A 130 1.95 -11.87 18.09
CA PHE A 130 1.21 -10.64 18.38
C PHE A 130 0.66 -10.65 19.81
N GLU A 131 0.06 -11.75 20.24
CA GLU A 131 -0.46 -11.92 21.60
C GLU A 131 0.67 -11.86 22.66
N ARG A 132 1.80 -12.53 22.39
CA ARG A 132 2.96 -12.56 23.32
C ARG A 132 3.63 -11.22 23.52
N LEU A 133 3.59 -10.35 22.49
CA LEU A 133 4.21 -9.04 22.52
C LEU A 133 3.32 -7.92 23.10
N ILE A 134 2.04 -8.19 23.36
CA ILE A 134 1.13 -7.22 23.98
C ILE A 134 1.63 -6.83 25.38
N ARG A 135 1.65 -5.53 25.65
CA ARG A 135 1.95 -4.91 26.95
C ARG A 135 0.75 -4.10 27.43
N SER A 136 0.71 -3.76 28.70
CA SER A 136 -0.37 -2.94 29.29
C SER A 136 -0.51 -1.53 28.65
N ASN A 137 0.59 -1.03 28.04
CA ASN A 137 0.63 0.24 27.33
C ASN A 137 0.66 0.07 25.80
N THR A 138 0.34 -1.10 25.25
CA THR A 138 0.23 -1.29 23.80
C THR A 138 -0.93 -0.46 23.27
N LYS A 139 -0.58 0.55 22.48
CA LYS A 139 -1.54 1.51 21.90
C LYS A 139 -2.00 1.10 20.52
N ALA A 140 -1.10 0.54 19.71
CA ALA A 140 -1.42 0.14 18.34
C ALA A 140 -0.60 -1.07 17.86
N ILE A 141 -1.21 -1.83 16.94
CA ILE A 141 -0.52 -2.74 16.05
C ILE A 141 -0.48 -2.05 14.67
N VAL A 142 0.70 -1.95 14.07
CA VAL A 142 0.91 -1.32 12.76
C VAL A 142 1.49 -2.37 11.83
N CYS A 143 0.74 -2.78 10.80
CA CYS A 143 1.21 -3.83 9.90
C CYS A 143 0.79 -3.59 8.45
N THR A 144 1.59 -4.13 7.52
CA THR A 144 1.21 -4.21 6.11
C THR A 144 0.16 -5.30 5.90
N HIS A 145 -0.78 -5.08 4.98
CA HIS A 145 -1.71 -6.15 4.56
C HIS A 145 -1.00 -7.15 3.64
N CYS A 146 -0.06 -6.69 2.80
CA CYS A 146 0.70 -7.55 1.91
C CYS A 146 2.15 -7.06 1.82
N SER A 147 3.09 -7.97 2.02
CA SER A 147 4.52 -7.68 1.83
C SER A 147 4.81 -7.27 0.39
N ASN A 148 5.41 -6.11 0.21
CA ASN A 148 5.84 -5.60 -1.09
C ASN A 148 7.05 -6.36 -1.68
N LEU A 149 7.64 -7.27 -0.93
CA LEU A 149 8.76 -8.10 -1.36
C LEU A 149 8.30 -9.53 -1.65
N THR A 150 7.68 -10.21 -0.69
CA THR A 150 7.31 -11.62 -0.85
C THR A 150 5.93 -11.83 -1.47
N GLY A 151 5.06 -10.83 -1.46
CA GLY A 151 3.65 -10.99 -1.84
C GLY A 151 2.81 -11.75 -0.82
N ASN A 152 3.37 -12.09 0.35
CA ASN A 152 2.62 -12.75 1.43
C ASN A 152 1.58 -11.78 1.99
N VAL A 153 0.36 -12.26 2.15
CA VAL A 153 -0.78 -11.52 2.72
C VAL A 153 -0.95 -11.93 4.17
N LEU A 154 -1.07 -10.94 5.06
CA LEU A 154 -1.34 -11.14 6.47
C LEU A 154 -2.85 -11.28 6.73
N ASP A 155 -3.22 -12.16 7.66
CA ASP A 155 -4.59 -12.30 8.16
C ASP A 155 -4.93 -11.10 9.08
N ILE A 156 -5.38 -10.02 8.45
CA ILE A 156 -5.69 -8.75 9.14
C ILE A 156 -6.84 -8.92 10.12
N ALA A 157 -7.84 -9.76 9.79
CA ALA A 157 -8.97 -9.99 10.70
C ALA A 157 -8.50 -10.62 12.01
N ARG A 158 -7.61 -11.59 11.95
CA ARG A 158 -7.01 -12.22 13.14
C ARG A 158 -6.17 -11.22 13.95
N ILE A 159 -5.39 -10.38 13.29
CA ILE A 159 -4.62 -9.33 13.97
C ILE A 159 -5.55 -8.31 14.62
N GLY A 160 -6.64 -7.91 13.94
CA GLY A 160 -7.67 -7.02 14.46
C GLY A 160 -8.36 -7.55 15.72
N GLU A 161 -8.71 -8.83 15.72
CA GLU A 161 -9.26 -9.49 16.91
C GLU A 161 -8.28 -9.44 18.10
N ILE A 162 -6.99 -9.68 17.85
CA ILE A 162 -5.95 -9.60 18.89
C ILE A 162 -5.84 -8.16 19.39
N ALA A 163 -5.72 -7.18 18.51
CA ALA A 163 -5.61 -5.78 18.88
C ALA A 163 -6.79 -5.33 19.76
N HIS A 164 -8.02 -5.60 19.31
CA HIS A 164 -9.23 -5.13 20.01
C HIS A 164 -9.47 -5.83 21.34
N ARG A 165 -9.13 -7.12 21.50
CA ARG A 165 -9.19 -7.81 22.79
C ARG A 165 -8.33 -7.13 23.87
N HIS A 166 -7.28 -6.46 23.47
CA HIS A 166 -6.35 -5.76 24.36
C HIS A 166 -6.51 -4.24 24.35
N GLY A 167 -7.54 -3.71 23.68
CA GLY A 167 -7.82 -2.28 23.60
C GLY A 167 -6.83 -1.48 22.73
N ALA A 168 -6.03 -2.18 21.92
CA ALA A 168 -5.11 -1.56 20.96
C ALA A 168 -5.82 -1.27 19.62
N LEU A 169 -5.33 -0.26 18.88
CA LEU A 169 -5.80 0.07 17.54
C LEU A 169 -5.04 -0.76 16.49
N LEU A 170 -5.70 -1.06 15.36
CA LEU A 170 -5.07 -1.68 14.21
C LEU A 170 -4.90 -0.67 13.06
N ILE A 171 -3.66 -0.33 12.71
CA ILE A 171 -3.28 0.51 11.58
C ILE A 171 -2.72 -0.39 10.47
N VAL A 172 -3.30 -0.33 9.28
CA VAL A 172 -2.95 -1.21 8.17
C VAL A 172 -2.40 -0.42 6.99
N ASP A 173 -1.22 -0.81 6.51
CA ASP A 173 -0.69 -0.37 5.20
C ASP A 173 -1.25 -1.26 4.09
N ALA A 174 -2.21 -0.73 3.34
CA ALA A 174 -2.84 -1.39 2.19
C ALA A 174 -2.20 -1.01 0.84
N SER A 175 -0.97 -0.49 0.82
CA SER A 175 -0.32 -0.01 -0.41
C SER A 175 -0.19 -1.06 -1.51
N GLN A 176 -0.16 -2.35 -1.17
CA GLN A 176 -0.06 -3.44 -2.14
C GLN A 176 -1.39 -4.15 -2.41
N THR A 177 -2.43 -3.84 -1.65
CA THR A 177 -3.70 -4.57 -1.71
C THR A 177 -4.89 -3.71 -2.09
N ALA A 178 -4.81 -2.39 -1.88
CA ALA A 178 -5.87 -1.47 -2.28
C ALA A 178 -6.15 -1.58 -3.78
N GLY A 179 -7.36 -2.04 -4.14
CA GLY A 179 -7.81 -2.23 -5.51
C GLY A 179 -7.45 -3.57 -6.17
N THR A 180 -6.67 -4.44 -5.50
CA THR A 180 -6.23 -5.74 -6.04
C THR A 180 -6.57 -6.94 -5.16
N ILE A 181 -6.82 -6.71 -3.89
CA ILE A 181 -7.31 -7.72 -2.94
C ILE A 181 -8.47 -7.10 -2.18
N PRO A 182 -9.61 -7.79 -2.01
CA PRO A 182 -10.74 -7.28 -1.26
C PRO A 182 -10.38 -6.87 0.17
N ILE A 183 -10.81 -5.69 0.58
CA ILE A 183 -10.63 -5.17 1.94
C ILE A 183 -12.00 -4.75 2.47
N ASP A 184 -12.37 -5.30 3.61
CA ASP A 184 -13.55 -4.91 4.37
C ASP A 184 -13.07 -4.48 5.77
N MET A 185 -12.93 -3.17 5.97
CA MET A 185 -12.38 -2.61 7.21
C MET A 185 -13.19 -3.03 8.44
N GLU A 186 -14.51 -3.17 8.31
CA GLU A 186 -15.38 -3.54 9.42
C GLU A 186 -15.17 -5.00 9.82
N LYS A 187 -15.21 -5.92 8.84
CA LYS A 187 -15.00 -7.36 9.10
C LYS A 187 -13.57 -7.68 9.53
N MET A 188 -12.61 -6.94 9.01
CA MET A 188 -11.19 -7.12 9.35
C MET A 188 -10.77 -6.42 10.65
N GLY A 189 -11.66 -5.64 11.28
CA GLY A 189 -11.36 -4.90 12.50
C GLY A 189 -10.28 -3.83 12.31
N VAL A 190 -10.23 -3.20 11.13
CA VAL A 190 -9.22 -2.16 10.83
C VAL A 190 -9.69 -0.81 11.38
N ASP A 191 -8.84 -0.17 12.18
CA ASP A 191 -9.11 1.15 12.73
C ASP A 191 -8.66 2.28 11.80
N VAL A 192 -7.50 2.10 11.18
CA VAL A 192 -6.97 3.04 10.19
C VAL A 192 -6.37 2.25 9.02
N LEU A 193 -6.90 2.47 7.82
CA LEU A 193 -6.40 1.89 6.58
C LEU A 193 -5.67 2.95 5.78
N CYS A 194 -4.37 2.78 5.53
CA CYS A 194 -3.56 3.68 4.71
C CYS A 194 -3.37 3.13 3.31
N PHE A 195 -3.56 3.96 2.27
CA PHE A 195 -3.49 3.52 0.87
C PHE A 195 -2.75 4.51 -0.03
N THR A 196 -2.31 4.05 -1.19
CA THR A 196 -1.75 4.90 -2.27
C THR A 196 -2.55 4.73 -3.55
N GLY A 197 -2.76 5.82 -4.28
CA GLY A 197 -3.60 5.82 -5.48
C GLY A 197 -2.92 5.27 -6.73
N HIS A 198 -1.58 5.26 -6.81
CA HIS A 198 -0.84 5.03 -8.05
C HIS A 198 -0.44 3.57 -8.32
N LYS A 199 -0.75 2.64 -7.41
CA LYS A 199 -0.51 1.19 -7.55
C LYS A 199 -1.81 0.49 -7.97
N GLY A 200 -2.29 -0.49 -7.23
CA GLY A 200 -3.49 -1.25 -7.55
C GLY A 200 -4.78 -0.43 -7.74
N LEU A 201 -4.85 0.77 -7.17
CA LEU A 201 -5.95 1.71 -7.45
C LEU A 201 -5.85 2.38 -8.83
N MET A 202 -4.78 2.18 -9.60
CA MET A 202 -4.60 2.65 -10.99
C MET A 202 -4.78 4.16 -11.20
N GLY A 203 -4.75 4.95 -10.13
CA GLY A 203 -4.84 6.41 -10.14
C GLY A 203 -3.50 7.10 -10.43
N PRO A 204 -3.47 8.43 -10.50
CA PRO A 204 -2.24 9.20 -10.66
C PRO A 204 -1.32 9.09 -9.44
N GLN A 205 0.00 9.28 -9.68
CA GLN A 205 0.94 9.59 -8.60
C GLN A 205 0.53 10.90 -7.90
N GLY A 206 0.93 11.07 -6.65
CA GLY A 206 0.52 12.23 -5.85
C GLY A 206 -0.91 12.12 -5.31
N THR A 207 -1.45 10.90 -5.25
CA THR A 207 -2.73 10.56 -4.63
C THR A 207 -2.57 9.40 -3.66
N GLY A 208 -3.25 9.49 -2.53
CA GLY A 208 -3.31 8.49 -1.48
C GLY A 208 -4.24 8.96 -0.38
N GLY A 209 -4.29 8.24 0.71
CA GLY A 209 -5.13 8.62 1.84
C GLY A 209 -5.18 7.61 2.95
N LEU A 210 -5.99 7.92 3.94
CA LEU A 210 -6.34 7.00 5.01
C LEU A 210 -7.85 7.01 5.23
N CYS A 211 -8.39 5.84 5.56
CA CYS A 211 -9.77 5.64 6.01
C CYS A 211 -9.73 5.40 7.50
N ILE A 212 -10.59 6.06 8.27
CA ILE A 212 -10.57 6.07 9.73
C ILE A 212 -11.90 5.52 10.24
N ARG A 213 -11.85 4.51 11.12
CA ARG A 213 -13.05 4.00 11.78
C ARG A 213 -13.66 5.10 12.69
N PRO A 214 -15.01 5.29 12.71
CA PRO A 214 -15.65 6.22 13.63
C PRO A 214 -15.25 5.94 15.08
N GLY A 215 -14.93 7.02 15.80
CA GLY A 215 -14.47 6.96 17.20
C GLY A 215 -12.94 6.87 17.36
N VAL A 216 -12.20 6.68 16.29
CA VAL A 216 -10.73 6.75 16.33
C VAL A 216 -10.30 8.21 16.23
N GLU A 217 -9.50 8.66 17.20
CA GLU A 217 -8.97 10.00 17.27
C GLU A 217 -7.51 10.03 16.82
N ILE A 218 -7.22 10.87 15.81
CA ILE A 218 -5.86 11.09 15.29
C ILE A 218 -5.53 12.57 15.50
N ALA A 219 -4.46 12.87 16.25
CA ALA A 219 -4.00 14.23 16.43
C ALA A 219 -3.44 14.79 15.10
N PRO A 220 -3.66 16.08 14.78
CA PRO A 220 -3.11 16.69 13.58
C PRO A 220 -1.58 16.64 13.60
N TRP A 221 -0.98 15.95 12.62
CA TRP A 221 0.48 15.94 12.42
C TRP A 221 0.94 17.11 11.56
N LYS A 222 0.13 17.48 10.56
CA LYS A 222 0.34 18.63 9.67
C LYS A 222 -0.76 19.65 9.93
N VAL A 223 -0.38 20.90 10.18
CA VAL A 223 -1.31 22.00 10.49
C VAL A 223 -1.15 23.13 9.48
N GLY A 224 -2.22 23.87 9.20
CA GLY A 224 -2.19 24.99 8.25
C GLY A 224 -3.56 25.39 7.73
N GLY A 225 -3.58 26.07 6.60
CA GLY A 225 -4.83 26.55 6.02
C GLY A 225 -5.75 25.42 5.59
N SER A 226 -6.95 25.38 6.16
CA SER A 226 -7.99 24.39 5.89
C SER A 226 -9.15 24.92 5.06
N GLY A 227 -9.27 26.25 4.94
CA GLY A 227 -10.39 26.91 4.26
C GLY A 227 -11.61 27.17 5.14
N VAL A 228 -11.62 26.65 6.37
CA VAL A 228 -12.67 26.87 7.38
C VAL A 228 -12.06 27.37 8.69
N HIS A 229 -12.87 27.95 9.57
CA HIS A 229 -12.45 28.43 10.90
C HIS A 229 -11.21 29.36 10.84
N SER A 230 -11.16 30.29 9.86
CA SER A 230 -9.94 31.07 9.53
C SER A 230 -9.45 31.99 10.67
N TYR A 231 -10.28 32.28 11.65
CA TYR A 231 -9.93 33.10 12.83
C TYR A 231 -9.47 32.27 14.02
N ASP A 232 -9.62 30.94 13.97
CA ASP A 232 -9.20 30.05 15.05
C ASP A 232 -7.68 29.89 15.03
N ARG A 233 -7.07 29.85 16.21
CA ARG A 233 -5.62 29.65 16.37
C ARG A 233 -5.19 28.21 16.17
N HIS A 234 -6.12 27.27 16.28
CA HIS A 234 -5.85 25.82 16.24
C HIS A 234 -6.43 25.21 14.97
N GLN A 235 -5.87 24.07 14.58
CA GLN A 235 -6.38 23.26 13.49
C GLN A 235 -7.81 22.81 13.81
N PRO A 236 -8.77 22.87 12.85
CA PRO A 236 -10.10 22.29 13.02
C PRO A 236 -10.05 20.84 13.44
N MET A 237 -10.98 20.39 14.30
CA MET A 237 -10.96 19.03 14.84
C MET A 237 -11.94 18.08 14.14
N GLU A 238 -12.72 18.56 13.19
CA GLU A 238 -13.65 17.75 12.40
C GLU A 238 -12.92 17.05 11.26
N TYR A 239 -13.24 15.76 11.03
CA TYR A 239 -12.81 15.05 9.84
C TYR A 239 -13.58 15.54 8.60
N PRO A 240 -12.94 15.57 7.44
CA PRO A 240 -11.54 15.24 7.16
C PRO A 240 -10.58 16.41 7.39
N THR A 241 -11.09 17.62 7.66
CA THR A 241 -10.35 18.89 7.71
C THR A 241 -9.22 18.87 8.75
N ARG A 242 -9.41 18.16 9.85
CA ARG A 242 -8.42 17.93 10.91
C ARG A 242 -7.06 17.51 10.35
N LEU A 243 -7.04 16.66 9.32
CA LEU A 243 -5.83 16.02 8.79
C LEU A 243 -5.48 16.50 7.37
N GLU A 244 -6.30 17.37 6.76
CA GLU A 244 -6.12 17.89 5.41
C GLU A 244 -5.72 19.37 5.42
N ALA A 245 -4.50 19.66 5.86
CA ALA A 245 -3.98 21.03 5.77
C ALA A 245 -3.41 21.31 4.38
N GLY A 246 -3.78 22.45 3.80
CA GLY A 246 -3.37 22.91 2.47
C GLY A 246 -4.41 22.63 1.38
N THR A 247 -4.12 23.06 0.18
CA THR A 247 -4.96 22.80 -1.00
C THR A 247 -4.79 21.36 -1.45
N LEU A 248 -5.88 20.62 -1.56
CA LEU A 248 -5.86 19.23 -2.04
C LEU A 248 -5.48 19.15 -3.52
N ASN A 249 -4.87 18.03 -3.91
CA ASN A 249 -4.62 17.67 -5.31
C ASN A 249 -5.93 17.26 -6.00
N SER A 250 -6.86 18.23 -6.20
CA SER A 250 -8.19 17.95 -6.76
C SER A 250 -8.11 17.33 -8.16
N HIS A 251 -7.11 17.72 -8.97
CA HIS A 251 -6.91 17.16 -10.31
C HIS A 251 -6.51 15.69 -10.25
N GLY A 252 -5.54 15.35 -9.39
CA GLY A 252 -5.16 13.96 -9.17
C GLY A 252 -6.29 13.12 -8.57
N ILE A 253 -7.08 13.70 -7.66
CA ILE A 253 -8.26 13.04 -7.06
C ILE A 253 -9.33 12.77 -8.12
N ALA A 254 -9.54 13.67 -9.10
CA ALA A 254 -10.42 13.42 -10.23
C ALA A 254 -9.96 12.21 -11.06
N GLY A 255 -8.65 12.11 -11.33
CA GLY A 255 -8.07 10.92 -11.98
C GLY A 255 -8.24 9.65 -11.15
N LEU A 256 -8.03 9.73 -9.84
CA LEU A 256 -8.29 8.58 -8.93
C LEU A 256 -9.77 8.20 -8.94
N SER A 257 -10.68 9.17 -8.94
CA SER A 257 -12.12 8.93 -9.04
C SER A 257 -12.49 8.10 -10.29
N ALA A 258 -11.91 8.49 -11.44
CA ALA A 258 -12.13 7.76 -12.70
C ALA A 258 -11.53 6.34 -12.67
N ALA A 259 -10.40 6.14 -12.00
CA ALA A 259 -9.84 4.81 -11.78
C ALA A 259 -10.74 3.93 -10.90
N LEU A 260 -11.28 4.52 -9.82
CA LEU A 260 -12.21 3.83 -8.91
C LEU A 260 -13.50 3.40 -9.62
N ASP A 261 -14.01 4.17 -10.58
CA ASP A 261 -15.17 3.75 -11.39
C ASP A 261 -14.87 2.44 -12.13
N VAL A 262 -13.70 2.34 -12.76
CA VAL A 262 -13.27 1.13 -13.47
C VAL A 262 -13.12 -0.06 -12.53
N ILE A 263 -12.54 0.15 -11.34
CA ILE A 263 -12.36 -0.90 -10.33
C ILE A 263 -13.71 -1.38 -9.80
N LEU A 264 -14.61 -0.45 -9.47
CA LEU A 264 -15.94 -0.78 -8.93
C LEU A 264 -16.86 -1.44 -9.97
N GLU A 265 -16.69 -1.12 -11.26
CA GLU A 265 -17.40 -1.77 -12.36
C GLU A 265 -16.88 -3.19 -12.62
N ARG A 266 -15.55 -3.38 -12.61
CA ARG A 266 -14.92 -4.66 -12.87
C ARG A 266 -15.04 -5.63 -11.70
N GLY A 267 -14.96 -5.12 -10.46
CA GLY A 267 -14.84 -5.90 -9.24
C GLY A 267 -13.38 -6.17 -8.86
N VAL A 268 -13.07 -6.03 -7.57
CA VAL A 268 -11.72 -6.29 -7.03
C VAL A 268 -11.37 -7.77 -7.12
N GLU A 269 -12.34 -8.64 -6.92
CA GLU A 269 -12.19 -10.09 -7.00
C GLU A 269 -11.74 -10.54 -8.40
N ASP A 270 -12.32 -9.95 -9.46
CA ASP A 270 -11.94 -10.26 -10.85
C ASP A 270 -10.52 -9.77 -11.15
N ILE A 271 -10.15 -8.58 -10.66
CA ILE A 271 -8.78 -8.04 -10.76
C ILE A 271 -7.81 -8.99 -10.05
N GLN A 272 -8.10 -9.37 -8.82
CA GLN A 272 -7.31 -10.30 -8.02
C GLN A 272 -7.09 -11.63 -8.75
N GLN A 273 -8.16 -12.21 -9.28
CA GLN A 273 -8.10 -13.51 -9.97
C GLN A 273 -7.21 -13.45 -11.21
N MET A 274 -7.31 -12.39 -12.00
CA MET A 274 -6.45 -12.19 -13.18
C MET A 274 -4.97 -12.03 -12.79
N GLU A 275 -4.68 -11.14 -11.85
CA GLU A 275 -3.31 -10.88 -11.39
C GLU A 275 -2.70 -12.12 -10.74
N HIS A 276 -3.48 -12.84 -9.92
CA HIS A 276 -3.06 -14.08 -9.29
C HIS A 276 -2.79 -15.18 -10.33
N GLY A 277 -3.60 -15.29 -11.39
CA GLY A 277 -3.39 -16.23 -12.48
C GLY A 277 -2.06 -16.02 -13.19
N LEU A 278 -1.74 -14.78 -13.54
CA LEU A 278 -0.46 -14.41 -14.17
C LEU A 278 0.74 -14.68 -13.25
N MET A 279 0.64 -14.27 -11.99
CA MET A 279 1.65 -14.53 -10.96
C MET A 279 1.91 -16.03 -10.79
N ARG A 280 0.83 -16.82 -10.69
CA ARG A 280 0.94 -18.27 -10.51
C ARG A 280 1.59 -18.94 -11.72
N LYS A 281 1.20 -18.54 -12.96
CA LYS A 281 1.83 -19.03 -14.20
C LYS A 281 3.34 -18.75 -14.21
N PHE A 282 3.73 -17.54 -13.83
CA PHE A 282 5.16 -17.19 -13.73
C PHE A 282 5.88 -18.04 -12.69
N TYR A 283 5.34 -18.12 -11.46
CA TYR A 283 5.93 -18.92 -10.38
C TYR A 283 6.13 -20.38 -10.79
N GLU A 284 5.09 -21.04 -11.34
CA GLU A 284 5.19 -22.43 -11.79
C GLU A 284 6.23 -22.61 -12.91
N GLY A 285 6.42 -21.60 -13.75
CA GLY A 285 7.40 -21.62 -14.83
C GLY A 285 8.85 -21.42 -14.39
N VAL A 286 9.09 -20.83 -13.20
CA VAL A 286 10.46 -20.51 -12.75
C VAL A 286 10.93 -21.29 -11.53
N LYS A 287 10.03 -21.81 -10.69
CA LYS A 287 10.36 -22.41 -9.38
C LYS A 287 11.33 -23.60 -9.44
N ASP A 288 11.29 -24.35 -10.53
CA ASP A 288 12.06 -25.57 -10.72
C ASP A 288 13.28 -25.37 -11.67
N ILE A 289 13.59 -24.13 -12.06
CA ILE A 289 14.77 -23.82 -12.85
C ILE A 289 16.02 -23.94 -11.96
N ASP A 290 17.01 -24.70 -12.42
CA ASP A 290 18.27 -24.85 -11.68
C ASP A 290 18.96 -23.48 -11.47
N GLY A 291 19.42 -23.22 -10.26
CA GLY A 291 20.02 -21.95 -9.88
C GLY A 291 19.00 -20.85 -9.52
N VAL A 292 17.68 -21.05 -9.66
CA VAL A 292 16.67 -20.08 -9.25
C VAL A 292 16.18 -20.36 -7.84
N THR A 293 16.23 -19.34 -7.00
CA THR A 293 15.64 -19.35 -5.65
C THR A 293 14.47 -18.38 -5.58
N VAL A 294 13.26 -18.86 -5.27
CA VAL A 294 12.06 -18.04 -5.16
C VAL A 294 11.70 -17.83 -3.70
N TYR A 295 11.34 -16.60 -3.33
CA TYR A 295 11.04 -16.18 -1.95
C TYR A 295 9.55 -15.93 -1.75
N GLY A 296 9.01 -16.40 -0.62
CA GLY A 296 7.62 -16.24 -0.21
C GLY A 296 6.89 -17.57 0.01
N ASP A 297 5.69 -17.49 0.58
CA ASP A 297 4.82 -18.65 0.83
C ASP A 297 3.83 -18.83 -0.32
N PHE A 298 4.18 -19.66 -1.30
CA PHE A 298 3.34 -19.95 -2.48
C PHE A 298 2.27 -21.03 -2.21
N ALA A 299 2.23 -21.61 -1.01
CA ALA A 299 1.15 -22.49 -0.57
C ALA A 299 -0.07 -21.71 -0.02
N ALA A 300 0.13 -20.43 0.34
CA ALA A 300 -0.95 -19.57 0.82
C ALA A 300 -2.04 -19.38 -0.26
N PRO A 301 -3.33 -19.45 0.11
CA PRO A 301 -4.43 -19.35 -0.85
C PRO A 301 -4.61 -17.94 -1.42
N VAL A 302 -4.23 -16.92 -0.68
CA VAL A 302 -4.31 -15.50 -1.09
C VAL A 302 -2.92 -14.90 -1.04
N ARG A 303 -2.53 -14.26 -2.15
CA ARG A 303 -1.23 -13.60 -2.29
C ARG A 303 -1.37 -12.34 -3.13
N GLY A 304 -0.48 -11.37 -2.92
CA GLY A 304 -0.22 -10.31 -3.88
C GLY A 304 0.40 -10.87 -5.17
N ALA A 305 0.16 -10.21 -6.28
CA ALA A 305 0.69 -10.61 -7.59
C ALA A 305 2.18 -10.30 -7.75
N ILE A 306 2.98 -10.85 -6.84
CA ILE A 306 4.43 -10.62 -6.72
C ILE A 306 5.15 -11.97 -6.67
N VAL A 307 6.23 -12.08 -7.45
CA VAL A 307 7.23 -13.15 -7.38
C VAL A 307 8.59 -12.50 -7.25
N THR A 308 9.29 -12.83 -6.18
CA THR A 308 10.65 -12.35 -5.93
C THR A 308 11.60 -13.53 -5.96
N LEU A 309 12.68 -13.38 -6.69
CA LEU A 309 13.65 -14.46 -6.88
C LEU A 309 15.09 -13.94 -6.95
N ASN A 310 16.05 -14.85 -6.78
CA ASN A 310 17.43 -14.69 -7.16
C ASN A 310 17.86 -15.80 -8.12
N ILE A 311 18.84 -15.51 -8.95
CA ILE A 311 19.48 -16.47 -9.85
C ILE A 311 20.90 -16.67 -9.35
N ARG A 312 21.24 -17.89 -8.90
CA ARG A 312 22.55 -18.24 -8.35
C ARG A 312 23.02 -17.19 -7.33
N ASP A 313 24.27 -16.77 -7.40
CA ASP A 313 24.91 -15.71 -6.61
C ASP A 313 25.01 -14.37 -7.37
N TYR A 314 24.30 -14.24 -8.50
CA TYR A 314 24.32 -13.02 -9.30
C TYR A 314 23.72 -11.84 -8.52
N ASP A 315 24.35 -10.68 -8.63
CA ASP A 315 23.80 -9.44 -8.09
C ASP A 315 22.44 -9.15 -8.70
N SER A 316 21.47 -8.78 -7.86
CA SER A 316 20.09 -8.55 -8.31
C SER A 316 19.96 -7.41 -9.32
N SER A 317 20.85 -6.40 -9.27
CA SER A 317 20.87 -5.32 -10.27
C SER A 317 21.36 -5.83 -11.62
N ALA A 318 22.42 -6.66 -11.63
CA ALA A 318 22.93 -7.25 -12.86
C ALA A 318 21.87 -8.13 -13.57
N VAL A 319 21.11 -8.92 -12.80
CA VAL A 319 20.00 -9.72 -13.36
C VAL A 319 18.90 -8.83 -13.94
N SER A 320 18.51 -7.75 -13.22
CA SER A 320 17.48 -6.81 -13.69
C SER A 320 17.94 -6.04 -14.94
N ASP A 321 19.22 -5.66 -15.00
CA ASP A 321 19.81 -5.00 -16.17
C ASP A 321 19.82 -5.95 -17.38
N ALA A 322 20.22 -7.22 -17.22
CA ALA A 322 20.16 -8.22 -18.27
C ALA A 322 18.72 -8.45 -18.78
N LEU A 323 17.74 -8.52 -17.89
CA LEU A 323 16.31 -8.61 -18.24
C LEU A 323 15.86 -7.41 -19.08
N SER A 324 16.29 -6.20 -18.69
CA SER A 324 15.93 -4.96 -19.38
C SER A 324 16.62 -4.82 -20.75
N GLU A 325 17.93 -5.04 -20.81
CA GLU A 325 18.74 -4.80 -22.02
C GLU A 325 18.53 -5.87 -23.08
N ASN A 326 18.50 -7.16 -22.68
CA ASN A 326 18.46 -8.27 -23.63
C ASN A 326 17.03 -8.71 -23.98
N TYR A 327 16.07 -8.50 -23.06
CA TYR A 327 14.69 -8.98 -23.24
C TYR A 327 13.63 -7.88 -23.19
N GLY A 328 14.00 -6.63 -22.87
CA GLY A 328 13.05 -5.53 -22.75
C GLY A 328 12.05 -5.70 -21.61
N ILE A 329 12.44 -6.40 -20.52
CA ILE A 329 11.60 -6.71 -19.36
C ILE A 329 12.00 -5.81 -18.19
N ALA A 330 11.08 -4.95 -17.76
CA ALA A 330 11.28 -4.05 -16.61
C ALA A 330 10.90 -4.76 -15.31
N THR A 331 11.86 -4.92 -14.41
CA THR A 331 11.72 -5.48 -13.07
C THR A 331 12.33 -4.55 -12.03
N ARG A 332 12.24 -4.88 -10.75
CA ARG A 332 12.87 -4.10 -9.69
C ARG A 332 13.88 -4.93 -8.90
N PRO A 333 15.19 -4.54 -8.90
CA PRO A 333 16.20 -5.17 -8.07
C PRO A 333 16.33 -4.52 -6.68
N GLY A 334 17.14 -5.13 -5.82
CA GLY A 334 17.70 -4.57 -4.59
C GLY A 334 16.86 -4.82 -3.34
N ALA A 335 16.83 -3.82 -2.44
CA ALA A 335 16.29 -3.97 -1.08
C ALA A 335 14.79 -3.62 -0.92
N HIS A 336 14.11 -3.13 -1.94
CA HIS A 336 12.66 -2.88 -2.00
C HIS A 336 12.08 -2.05 -0.85
N CYS A 337 12.91 -1.31 -0.10
CA CYS A 337 12.51 -0.63 1.14
C CYS A 337 11.90 -1.58 2.21
N ALA A 338 12.31 -2.85 2.22
CA ALA A 338 11.84 -3.88 3.15
C ALA A 338 13.02 -4.52 3.92
N PRO A 339 13.81 -3.74 4.69
CA PRO A 339 15.09 -4.20 5.25
C PRO A 339 14.94 -5.36 6.24
N ARG A 340 13.85 -5.40 7.01
CA ARG A 340 13.61 -6.48 7.97
C ARG A 340 13.30 -7.80 7.25
N MET A 341 12.48 -7.75 6.19
CA MET A 341 12.17 -8.92 5.38
C MET A 341 13.43 -9.46 4.68
N HIS A 342 14.29 -8.60 4.13
CA HIS A 342 15.58 -9.04 3.56
C HIS A 342 16.48 -9.74 4.59
N ARG A 343 16.47 -9.31 5.87
CA ARG A 343 17.16 -10.02 6.96
C ARG A 343 16.55 -11.40 7.21
N ALA A 344 15.22 -11.50 7.28
CA ALA A 344 14.51 -12.76 7.49
C ALA A 344 14.80 -13.78 6.35
N LEU A 345 14.82 -13.31 5.10
CA LEU A 345 15.09 -14.12 3.92
C LEU A 345 16.60 -14.43 3.73
N GLY A 346 17.50 -13.70 4.39
CA GLY A 346 18.96 -13.84 4.20
C GLY A 346 19.49 -13.22 2.91
N THR A 347 18.80 -12.20 2.38
CA THR A 347 19.12 -11.58 1.07
C THR A 347 19.62 -10.13 1.20
N THR A 348 20.19 -9.76 2.35
CA THR A 348 20.65 -8.38 2.60
C THR A 348 21.79 -7.96 1.69
N GLU A 349 22.70 -8.87 1.35
CA GLU A 349 23.89 -8.57 0.53
C GLU A 349 23.58 -8.63 -0.98
N GLN A 350 22.86 -9.67 -1.41
CA GLN A 350 22.53 -9.90 -2.81
C GLN A 350 21.35 -9.05 -3.30
N GLY A 351 20.47 -8.63 -2.39
CA GLY A 351 19.17 -8.11 -2.76
C GLY A 351 18.27 -9.21 -3.34
N ALA A 352 17.29 -8.81 -4.13
CA ALA A 352 16.46 -9.75 -4.88
C ALA A 352 15.86 -9.06 -6.11
N VAL A 353 15.42 -9.83 -7.11
CA VAL A 353 14.70 -9.34 -8.28
C VAL A 353 13.22 -9.61 -8.09
N ARG A 354 12.43 -8.56 -8.12
CA ARG A 354 10.97 -8.63 -7.95
C ARG A 354 10.26 -8.45 -9.28
N PHE A 355 9.42 -9.42 -9.61
CA PHE A 355 8.44 -9.37 -10.68
C PHE A 355 7.07 -9.10 -10.07
N SER A 356 6.31 -8.14 -10.61
CA SER A 356 4.98 -7.81 -10.12
C SER A 356 4.03 -7.54 -11.27
N PHE A 357 2.91 -8.21 -11.23
CA PHE A 357 1.93 -8.28 -12.30
C PHE A 357 0.76 -7.34 -12.04
N SER A 358 0.09 -6.93 -13.10
CA SER A 358 -1.19 -6.23 -13.06
C SER A 358 -2.17 -6.87 -14.02
N CYS A 359 -3.43 -6.53 -13.88
CA CYS A 359 -4.49 -7.00 -14.79
C CYS A 359 -4.35 -6.50 -16.24
N TYR A 360 -3.33 -5.70 -16.54
CA TYR A 360 -2.96 -5.26 -17.90
C TYR A 360 -1.84 -6.10 -18.53
N ASN A 361 -1.18 -6.96 -17.76
CA ASN A 361 -0.21 -7.89 -18.33
C ASN A 361 -0.91 -9.03 -19.06
N THR A 362 -0.21 -9.65 -19.98
CA THR A 362 -0.70 -10.77 -20.79
C THR A 362 0.04 -12.06 -20.44
N GLU A 363 -0.57 -13.20 -20.74
CA GLU A 363 0.09 -14.50 -20.59
C GLU A 363 1.33 -14.63 -21.46
N GLN A 364 1.33 -14.03 -22.63
CA GLN A 364 2.51 -14.01 -23.52
C GLN A 364 3.68 -13.26 -22.88
N GLU A 365 3.44 -12.10 -22.24
CA GLU A 365 4.47 -11.38 -21.48
C GLU A 365 5.07 -12.22 -20.34
N VAL A 366 4.21 -13.00 -19.68
CA VAL A 366 4.65 -13.95 -18.63
C VAL A 366 5.52 -15.07 -19.20
N GLU A 367 5.14 -15.65 -20.35
CA GLU A 367 5.93 -16.69 -21.03
C GLU A 367 7.31 -16.18 -21.48
N GLU A 368 7.37 -14.96 -21.99
CA GLU A 368 8.63 -14.30 -22.35
C GLU A 368 9.52 -14.08 -21.11
N ALA A 369 8.92 -13.66 -19.98
CA ALA A 369 9.66 -13.48 -18.73
C ALA A 369 10.21 -14.81 -18.17
N ILE A 370 9.43 -15.90 -18.24
CA ILE A 370 9.88 -17.24 -17.85
C ILE A 370 11.06 -17.69 -18.71
N ARG A 371 10.98 -17.47 -20.03
CA ARG A 371 12.07 -17.80 -20.96
C ARG A 371 13.33 -17.02 -20.61
N ALA A 372 13.23 -15.71 -20.40
CA ALA A 372 14.35 -14.85 -20.04
C ALA A 372 15.05 -15.31 -18.75
N VAL A 373 14.27 -15.61 -17.68
CA VAL A 373 14.82 -16.14 -16.44
C VAL A 373 15.56 -17.45 -16.67
N ARG A 374 15.03 -18.36 -17.50
CA ARG A 374 15.66 -19.64 -17.81
C ARG A 374 16.99 -19.47 -18.58
N GLU A 375 17.03 -18.57 -19.55
CA GLU A 375 18.24 -18.30 -20.32
C GLU A 375 19.33 -17.69 -19.46
N ILE A 376 19.02 -16.68 -18.63
CA ILE A 376 19.97 -16.08 -17.68
C ILE A 376 20.47 -17.11 -16.65
N ALA A 377 19.61 -18.00 -16.18
CA ALA A 377 20.00 -19.05 -15.22
C ALA A 377 20.89 -20.13 -15.85
N ALA A 378 20.90 -20.26 -17.16
CA ALA A 378 21.75 -21.24 -17.89
C ALA A 378 23.18 -20.71 -18.21
N GLU A 379 23.41 -19.39 -18.09
CA GLU A 379 24.72 -18.76 -18.23
C GLU A 379 25.62 -19.04 -17.01
#